data_e7e787fcb86745513e40151e04faf8bc
#
_entry.id   e7e787fcb86745513e40151e04faf8bc
#
_cell.length_a   1.000
_cell.length_b   1.000
_cell.length_c   1.000
_cell.angle_alpha   90.00
_cell.angle_beta   90.00
_cell.angle_gamma   90.00
#
_symmetry.space_group_name_H-M   'P 1'
#
loop_
_entity.id
_entity.type
_entity.pdbx_description
1 polymer ?
#
loop_
_entity_poly.entity_id
_entity_poly.type
_entity_poly.pdbx_seq_one_letter_code
_entity_poly.pdbx_strand_id
1 'polypeptide(L)'
;MNKLTIIGNLTRDPELRTTSTGVNVCSFTVAVNRRGRRDDQGSQPEADFFRVTAWRQLADICGKYLAKGRKVCVVGPVSVHTYTGNDGATRASLEVTADDVEFLSSRNDAEATGGYTAPVAEAPSAETPAAGFTAVETDELPF
;
A
#
# COMPACT_ATOMS: atom_id res chain seq x y z
N MET A 1 -2.98 16.13 21.01
CA MET A 1 -2.24 15.06 20.34
C MET A 1 -2.65 15.04 18.88
N ASN A 2 -1.71 15.12 17.94
CA ASN A 2 -1.98 15.09 16.50
C ASN A 2 -1.44 13.78 15.94
N LYS A 3 -2.33 12.88 15.53
CA LYS A 3 -1.98 11.62 14.85
C LYS A 3 -2.99 11.33 13.75
N LEU A 4 -2.47 11.02 12.59
CA LEU A 4 -3.23 10.58 11.44
C LEU A 4 -2.86 9.13 11.11
N THR A 5 -3.85 8.31 10.81
CA THR A 5 -3.64 6.97 10.27
C THR A 5 -4.17 6.93 8.84
N ILE A 6 -3.33 6.57 7.91
CA ILE A 6 -3.69 6.44 6.49
C ILE A 6 -3.37 5.04 5.99
N ILE A 7 -4.25 4.51 5.16
CA ILE A 7 -4.04 3.26 4.43
C ILE A 7 -4.20 3.54 2.94
N GLY A 8 -3.17 3.26 2.19
CA GLY A 8 -3.18 3.51 0.75
C GLY A 8 -2.01 2.82 0.04
N ASN A 9 -1.84 3.16 -1.22
CA ASN A 9 -0.80 2.59 -2.06
C ASN A 9 0.26 3.64 -2.42
N LEU A 10 1.52 3.23 -2.49
CA LEU A 10 2.58 4.11 -2.96
C LEU A 10 2.36 4.47 -4.43
N THR A 11 2.49 5.75 -4.75
CA THR A 11 2.37 6.25 -6.12
C THR A 11 3.63 6.09 -6.94
N ARG A 12 4.77 5.99 -6.27
CA ARG A 12 6.12 5.81 -6.85
C ARG A 12 7.04 5.15 -5.84
N ASP A 13 8.21 4.75 -6.31
CA ASP A 13 9.23 4.19 -5.44
C ASP A 13 9.64 5.17 -4.35
N PRO A 14 9.94 4.70 -3.13
CA PRO A 14 10.40 5.55 -2.04
C PRO A 14 11.79 6.12 -2.36
N GLU A 15 12.02 7.34 -1.93
CA GLU A 15 13.29 8.02 -2.10
C GLU A 15 14.03 8.06 -0.76
N LEU A 16 15.12 7.32 -0.67
CA LEU A 16 15.99 7.30 0.50
C LEU A 16 17.12 8.31 0.33
N ARG A 17 17.29 9.18 1.29
CA ARG A 17 18.35 10.18 1.35
C ARG A 17 19.03 10.16 2.70
N THR A 18 20.27 10.61 2.73
CA THR A 18 21.00 10.86 3.98
C THR A 18 21.19 12.35 4.14
N THR A 19 20.85 12.88 5.31
CA THR A 19 21.04 14.30 5.63
C THR A 19 22.52 14.61 5.84
N SER A 20 22.88 15.91 5.84
CA SER A 20 24.25 16.37 6.13
C SER A 20 24.75 15.92 7.51
N THR A 21 23.86 15.63 8.44
CA THR A 21 24.18 15.10 9.78
C THR A 21 24.30 13.58 9.83
N GLY A 22 24.16 12.86 8.71
CA GLY A 22 24.26 11.41 8.64
C GLY A 22 22.98 10.66 9.00
N VAL A 23 21.83 11.32 9.05
CA VAL A 23 20.54 10.71 9.36
C VAL A 23 19.83 10.28 8.07
N ASN A 24 19.39 9.04 8.02
CA ASN A 24 18.62 8.53 6.89
C ASN A 24 17.18 9.04 6.94
N VAL A 25 16.69 9.46 5.79
CA VAL A 25 15.32 9.96 5.58
C VAL A 25 14.75 9.29 4.33
N CYS A 26 13.58 8.71 4.45
CA CYS A 26 12.85 8.13 3.34
C CYS A 26 11.57 8.91 3.08
N SER A 27 11.38 9.37 1.87
CA SER A 27 10.18 10.10 1.45
C SER A 27 9.42 9.31 0.39
N PHE A 28 8.12 9.21 0.56
CA PHE A 28 7.23 8.57 -0.40
C PHE A 28 5.84 9.21 -0.37
N THR A 29 5.05 8.97 -1.40
CA THR A 29 3.70 9.49 -1.50
C THR A 29 2.71 8.34 -1.48
N VAL A 30 1.71 8.44 -0.62
CA VAL A 30 0.63 7.45 -0.49
C VAL A 30 -0.66 8.04 -1.06
N ALA A 31 -1.27 7.31 -1.99
CA ALA A 31 -2.58 7.60 -2.52
C ALA A 31 -3.64 6.83 -1.71
N VAL A 32 -4.56 7.56 -1.14
CA VAL A 32 -5.71 7.03 -0.39
C VAL A 32 -6.95 7.22 -1.23
N ASN A 33 -7.54 6.15 -1.68
CA ASN A 33 -8.76 6.21 -2.47
C ASN A 33 -9.93 6.69 -1.59
N ARG A 34 -10.60 7.75 -2.03
CA ARG A 34 -11.84 8.18 -1.41
C ARG A 34 -12.92 7.14 -1.65
N ARG A 35 -13.61 6.73 -0.59
CA ARG A 35 -14.85 5.98 -0.71
C ARG A 35 -15.96 6.95 -1.05
N GLY A 36 -16.00 7.42 -2.28
CA GLY A 36 -17.09 8.24 -2.79
C GLY A 36 -18.22 7.37 -3.35
N ARG A 37 -19.44 7.91 -3.35
CA ARG A 37 -20.50 7.44 -4.23
C ARG A 37 -19.91 7.37 -5.63
N ARG A 38 -20.02 6.25 -6.29
CA ARG A 38 -19.91 6.19 -7.73
C ARG A 38 -21.09 7.05 -8.24
N ASP A 39 -20.80 8.26 -8.64
CA ASP A 39 -21.74 8.99 -9.44
C ASP A 39 -21.90 8.21 -10.73
N ASP A 40 -23.13 8.00 -11.17
CA ASP A 40 -23.48 7.23 -12.37
C ASP A 40 -22.85 7.78 -13.67
N GLN A 41 -22.01 8.79 -13.56
CA GLN A 41 -21.32 9.46 -14.68
C GLN A 41 -19.90 8.97 -14.96
N GLY A 42 -19.46 7.86 -14.36
CA GLY A 42 -18.17 7.26 -14.68
C GLY A 42 -16.95 8.09 -14.23
N SER A 43 -17.11 8.95 -13.24
CA SER A 43 -16.01 9.72 -12.67
C SER A 43 -14.94 8.77 -12.11
N GLN A 44 -13.69 9.05 -12.45
CA GLN A 44 -12.56 8.31 -11.92
C GLN A 44 -12.54 8.43 -10.39
N PRO A 45 -12.18 7.36 -9.68
CA PRO A 45 -12.09 7.42 -8.23
C PRO A 45 -11.07 8.50 -7.83
N GLU A 46 -11.54 9.48 -7.08
CA GLU A 46 -10.65 10.51 -6.52
C GLU A 46 -9.78 9.89 -5.44
N ALA A 47 -8.51 10.25 -5.45
CA ALA A 47 -7.56 9.87 -4.42
C ALA A 47 -6.99 11.10 -3.73
N ASP A 48 -6.80 11.00 -2.43
CA ASP A 48 -6.05 11.96 -1.64
C ASP A 48 -4.59 11.53 -1.58
N PHE A 49 -3.67 12.48 -1.79
CA PHE A 49 -2.25 12.23 -1.79
C PHE A 49 -1.63 12.77 -0.51
N PHE A 50 -0.90 11.92 0.19
CA PHE A 50 -0.17 12.28 1.40
C PHE A 50 1.32 12.06 1.18
N ARG A 51 2.10 13.09 1.41
CA ARG A 51 3.56 12.95 1.45
C ARG A 51 3.96 12.41 2.81
N VAL A 52 4.69 11.31 2.82
CA VAL A 52 5.15 10.65 4.04
C VAL A 52 6.65 10.75 4.13
N THR A 53 7.14 11.10 5.30
CA THR A 53 8.56 11.14 5.62
C THR A 53 8.84 10.23 6.81
N ALA A 54 9.71 9.26 6.61
CA ALA A 54 10.22 8.37 7.65
C ALA A 54 11.67 8.71 7.97
N TRP A 55 12.06 8.53 9.22
CA TRP A 55 13.37 8.91 9.74
C TRP A 55 14.13 7.73 10.32
N ARG A 56 15.45 7.80 10.24
CA ARG A 56 16.38 6.87 10.89
C ARG A 56 16.12 5.41 10.47
N GLN A 57 15.97 4.52 11.44
CA GLN A 57 15.74 3.10 11.20
C GLN A 57 14.46 2.83 10.38
N LEU A 58 13.40 3.60 10.61
CA LEU A 58 12.17 3.48 9.84
C LEU A 58 12.38 3.87 8.37
N ALA A 59 13.24 4.85 8.11
CA ALA A 59 13.64 5.23 6.75
C ALA A 59 14.37 4.09 6.02
N ASP A 60 15.26 3.40 6.71
CA ASP A 60 16.00 2.26 6.14
C ASP A 60 15.05 1.11 5.80
N ILE A 61 14.12 0.81 6.68
CA ILE A 61 13.11 -0.24 6.46
C ILE A 61 12.20 0.13 5.28
N CYS A 62 11.70 1.35 5.24
CA CYS A 62 10.86 1.82 4.14
C CYS A 62 11.60 1.82 2.80
N GLY A 63 12.83 2.32 2.77
CA GLY A 63 13.65 2.34 1.56
C GLY A 63 13.99 0.95 1.02
N LYS A 64 14.10 -0.04 1.92
CA LYS A 64 14.46 -1.41 1.57
C LYS A 64 13.27 -2.26 1.10
N TYR A 65 12.11 -2.07 1.71
CA TYR A 65 10.96 -2.96 1.51
C TYR A 65 9.81 -2.35 0.71
N LEU A 66 9.73 -1.02 0.61
CA LEU A 66 8.68 -0.36 -0.15
C LEU A 66 9.02 -0.26 -1.64
N ALA A 67 8.00 -0.29 -2.46
CA ALA A 67 8.07 -0.06 -3.90
C ALA A 67 6.74 0.56 -4.37
N LYS A 68 6.76 1.15 -5.56
CA LYS A 68 5.56 1.65 -6.23
C LYS A 68 4.43 0.61 -6.21
N GLY A 69 3.23 1.05 -5.88
CA GLY A 69 2.03 0.22 -5.87
C GLY A 69 1.80 -0.60 -4.60
N ARG A 70 2.79 -0.68 -3.71
CA ARG A 70 2.61 -1.40 -2.45
C ARG A 70 1.64 -0.69 -1.52
N LYS A 71 0.86 -1.49 -0.82
CA LYS A 71 -0.11 -1.03 0.16
C LYS A 71 0.53 -0.94 1.54
N VAL A 72 0.32 0.20 2.19
CA VAL A 72 0.87 0.48 3.51
C VAL A 72 -0.16 1.12 4.41
N CYS A 73 0.01 0.91 5.70
CA CYS A 73 -0.62 1.69 6.76
C CYS A 73 0.45 2.58 7.39
N VAL A 74 0.22 3.87 7.43
CA VAL A 74 1.13 4.85 8.04
C VAL A 74 0.44 5.54 9.18
N VAL A 75 1.11 5.64 10.30
CA VAL A 75 0.65 6.37 11.50
C VAL A 75 1.67 7.43 11.86
N GLY A 76 1.22 8.65 12.07
CA GLY A 76 2.07 9.73 12.51
C GLY A 76 1.39 11.08 12.55
N PRO A 77 2.06 12.12 13.08
CA PRO A 77 1.54 13.47 13.04
C PRO A 77 1.45 14.00 11.62
N VAL A 78 0.38 14.73 11.34
CA VAL A 78 0.16 15.42 10.06
C VAL A 78 0.45 16.90 10.20
N SER A 79 1.11 17.46 9.21
CA SER A 79 1.31 18.88 9.03
C SER A 79 0.82 19.33 7.66
N VAL A 80 0.42 20.60 7.57
CA VAL A 80 -0.04 21.20 6.33
C VAL A 80 0.99 22.22 5.89
N HIS A 81 1.52 22.03 4.70
CA HIS A 81 2.40 23.00 4.05
C HIS A 81 1.66 23.69 2.91
N THR A 82 1.58 25.01 2.97
CA THR A 82 1.02 25.81 1.89
C THR A 82 2.14 26.32 0.99
N TYR A 83 1.94 26.26 -0.29
CA TYR A 83 2.87 26.78 -1.29
C TYR A 83 2.12 27.45 -2.43
N THR A 84 2.76 28.38 -3.08
CA THR A 84 2.22 29.04 -4.27
C THR A 84 2.72 28.30 -5.49
N GLY A 85 1.77 27.77 -6.29
CA GLY A 85 2.08 27.14 -7.58
C GLY A 85 2.58 28.14 -8.62
N ASN A 86 3.16 27.67 -9.71
CA ASN A 86 3.65 28.51 -10.82
C ASN A 86 2.53 29.31 -11.50
N ASP A 87 1.29 28.92 -11.31
CA ASP A 87 0.07 29.60 -11.77
C ASP A 87 -0.43 30.70 -10.82
N GLY A 88 0.29 30.96 -9.71
CA GLY A 88 -0.09 31.93 -8.69
C GLY A 88 -1.15 31.43 -7.70
N ALA A 89 -1.66 30.20 -7.85
CA ALA A 89 -2.64 29.63 -6.94
C ALA A 89 -1.98 29.09 -5.67
N THR A 90 -2.56 29.38 -4.52
CA THR A 90 -2.14 28.80 -3.25
C THR A 90 -2.63 27.36 -3.14
N ARG A 91 -1.71 26.43 -2.92
CA ARG A 91 -2.00 25.00 -2.75
C ARG A 91 -1.54 24.52 -1.38
N ALA A 92 -2.19 23.50 -0.88
CA ALA A 92 -1.83 22.83 0.36
C ALA A 92 -1.33 21.42 0.07
N SER A 93 -0.23 21.06 0.73
CA SER A 93 0.31 19.71 0.75
C SER A 93 0.20 19.15 2.15
N LEU A 94 -0.33 17.95 2.27
CA LEU A 94 -0.40 17.23 3.53
C LEU A 94 0.85 16.38 3.68
N GLU A 95 1.61 16.63 4.74
CA GLU A 95 2.80 15.86 5.08
C GLU A 95 2.58 15.10 6.38
N VAL A 96 2.94 13.83 6.37
CA VAL A 96 2.86 12.95 7.53
C VAL A 96 4.27 12.52 7.90
N THR A 97 4.67 12.80 9.12
CA THR A 97 5.91 12.25 9.66
C THR A 97 5.58 10.87 10.24
N ALA A 98 6.10 9.82 9.62
CA ALA A 98 5.78 8.46 10.05
C ALA A 98 6.40 8.16 11.41
N ASP A 99 5.57 7.81 12.37
CA ASP A 99 5.97 7.18 13.64
C ASP A 99 6.04 5.67 13.49
N ASP A 100 5.11 5.13 12.68
CA ASP A 100 5.01 3.71 12.40
C ASP A 100 4.51 3.46 10.97
N VAL A 101 5.01 2.40 10.35
CA VAL A 101 4.62 1.97 9.00
C VAL A 101 4.44 0.46 8.97
N GLU A 102 3.25 0.02 8.65
CA GLU A 102 2.94 -1.39 8.44
C GLU A 102 2.80 -1.71 6.96
N PHE A 103 3.42 -2.79 6.54
CA PHE A 103 3.35 -3.28 5.16
C PHE A 103 2.17 -4.21 5.01
N LEU A 104 1.15 -3.78 4.25
CA LEU A 104 -0.11 -4.52 4.08
C LEU A 104 -0.12 -5.38 2.81
N SER A 105 0.83 -5.19 1.91
CA SER A 105 0.97 -6.03 0.72
C SER A 105 2.09 -7.05 0.90
N SER A 106 1.81 -8.28 0.51
CA SER A 106 2.80 -9.35 0.43
C SER A 106 3.84 -9.05 -0.66
N ARG A 107 5.04 -9.62 -0.55
CA ARG A 107 6.06 -9.55 -1.63
C ARG A 107 5.53 -10.03 -2.97
N ASN A 108 4.58 -10.95 -2.97
CA ASN A 108 4.00 -11.53 -4.18
C ASN A 108 3.02 -10.58 -4.89
N ASP A 109 2.47 -9.60 -4.19
CA ASP A 109 1.50 -8.66 -4.80
C ASP A 109 2.17 -7.64 -5.73
N ALA A 110 3.46 -7.42 -5.62
CA ALA A 110 4.21 -6.52 -6.49
C ALA A 110 4.48 -7.12 -7.88
N GLU A 111 4.52 -8.44 -7.99
CA GLU A 111 4.67 -9.15 -9.26
C GLU A 111 3.33 -9.44 -9.94
N ALA A 112 2.23 -9.34 -9.22
CA ALA A 112 0.88 -9.65 -9.71
C ALA A 112 0.30 -8.59 -10.67
N THR A 113 0.92 -7.44 -10.82
CA THR A 113 0.49 -6.40 -11.77
C THR A 113 1.11 -6.54 -13.16
N GLY A 114 1.98 -7.49 -13.35
CA GLY A 114 2.59 -7.81 -14.62
C GLY A 114 2.12 -9.16 -15.18
N GLY A 115 0.87 -9.23 -15.67
CA GLY A 115 0.41 -10.40 -16.41
C GLY A 115 0.54 -11.70 -15.62
N TYR A 116 -0.33 -11.88 -14.67
CA TYR A 116 -0.49 -13.16 -14.01
C TYR A 116 -1.06 -14.16 -15.01
N THR A 117 -0.17 -14.87 -15.68
CA THR A 117 -0.48 -16.24 -16.03
C THR A 117 -0.31 -17.03 -14.75
N ALA A 118 -1.42 -17.36 -14.12
CA ALA A 118 -1.38 -18.42 -13.14
C ALA A 118 -0.54 -19.54 -13.77
N PRO A 119 0.52 -20.02 -13.11
CA PRO A 119 1.01 -21.31 -13.48
C PRO A 119 -0.23 -22.18 -13.35
N VAL A 120 -0.74 -22.65 -14.46
CA VAL A 120 -1.56 -23.82 -14.43
C VAL A 120 -0.64 -24.80 -13.73
N ALA A 121 -0.83 -24.95 -12.43
CA ALA A 121 -0.34 -26.12 -11.79
C ALA A 121 -1.01 -27.19 -12.64
N GLU A 122 -0.26 -27.71 -13.56
CA GLU A 122 -0.52 -28.99 -14.11
C GLU A 122 -0.76 -29.82 -12.86
N ALA A 123 -2.03 -29.97 -12.54
CA ALA A 123 -2.39 -30.86 -11.47
C ALA A 123 -1.68 -32.12 -11.89
N PRO A 124 -0.71 -32.61 -11.13
CA PRO A 124 -0.21 -33.93 -11.43
C PRO A 124 -1.48 -34.75 -11.58
N SER A 125 -1.59 -35.41 -12.68
CA SER A 125 -2.57 -36.49 -12.80
C SER A 125 -2.14 -37.49 -11.75
N ALA A 126 -2.32 -37.13 -10.52
CA ALA A 126 -2.38 -38.04 -9.45
C ALA A 126 -3.61 -38.80 -9.84
N GLU A 127 -3.41 -39.93 -10.45
CA GLU A 127 -4.29 -41.03 -10.26
C GLU A 127 -4.55 -41.04 -8.77
N THR A 128 -5.61 -40.41 -8.41
CA THR A 128 -6.15 -40.52 -7.08
C THR A 128 -6.51 -41.96 -6.99
N PRO A 129 -5.85 -42.75 -6.17
CA PRO A 129 -6.42 -44.01 -5.84
C PRO A 129 -7.78 -43.69 -5.24
N ALA A 130 -8.79 -43.92 -5.98
CA ALA A 130 -10.15 -43.70 -5.55
C ALA A 130 -10.56 -44.67 -4.44
N ALA A 131 -9.61 -45.30 -3.82
CA ALA A 131 -9.83 -46.20 -2.74
C ALA A 131 -9.73 -45.46 -1.42
N GLY A 132 -10.87 -45.07 -0.90
CA GLY A 132 -10.96 -44.72 0.50
C GLY A 132 -11.45 -43.36 0.89
N PHE A 133 -11.71 -42.46 -0.03
CA PHE A 133 -12.55 -41.32 0.30
C PHE A 133 -14.00 -41.71 0.12
N THR A 134 -14.55 -42.32 1.14
CA THR A 134 -15.97 -42.17 1.38
C THR A 134 -16.20 -40.67 1.49
N ALA A 135 -16.95 -40.12 0.56
CA ALA A 135 -17.51 -38.82 0.73
C ALA A 135 -18.10 -38.79 2.13
N VAL A 136 -17.47 -38.07 3.00
CA VAL A 136 -18.09 -37.71 4.25
C VAL A 136 -19.26 -36.86 3.81
N GLU A 137 -20.44 -37.44 3.90
CA GLU A 137 -21.65 -36.67 3.71
C GLU A 137 -21.57 -35.51 4.66
N THR A 138 -21.37 -34.35 4.09
CA THR A 138 -21.35 -33.07 4.82
C THR A 138 -22.76 -32.64 5.20
N ASP A 139 -23.72 -33.55 5.13
CA ASP A 139 -25.12 -33.28 5.44
C ASP A 139 -25.38 -33.05 6.94
N GLU A 140 -24.38 -33.22 7.78
CA GLU A 140 -24.57 -33.08 9.20
C GLU A 140 -23.59 -32.05 9.82
N LEU A 141 -23.33 -30.98 9.13
CA LEU A 141 -22.81 -29.81 9.82
C LEU A 141 -24.01 -29.05 10.39
N PRO A 142 -24.18 -29.00 11.71
CA PRO A 142 -25.23 -28.22 12.33
C PRO A 142 -24.85 -26.75 12.32
N PHE A 143 -25.13 -26.12 11.24
CA PHE A 143 -25.08 -24.65 11.17
C PHE A 143 -26.48 -24.12 10.79
#